data_566f37b10263180534ed9b7d7b6cfe4f
#
_entry.id   566f37b10263180534ed9b7d7b6cfe4f
#
_cell.length_a   1.000
_cell.length_b   1.000
_cell.length_c   1.000
_cell.angle_alpha   90.00
_cell.angle_beta   90.00
_cell.angle_gamma   90.00
#
_symmetry.space_group_name_H-M   'P 1'
#
loop_
_entity.id
_entity.type
_entity.pdbx_description
1 polymer ?
#
loop_
_entity_poly.entity_id
_entity_poly.type
_entity_poly.pdbx_seq_one_letter_code
_entity_poly.pdbx_strand_id
1 'polypeptide(L)'
;MHMMRVLTTLAIVAALTVLFGLTAQTAHAQSTALTSEQIEHIRSNCTSIKSTLNQLHASDALLRVNRGQVYESMASKLMDPFNSRLSNNRLDARATSAVTASYRTALGSFRKDYQEYEEKLSSAIRIDCINEPQSFYSTIEQARVNLAKVHDDVTKLHRYIDDYRSAVGDFLLNYERVSE
;
A
#
# COMPACT_ATOMS: atom_id res chain seq x y z
N MET A 1 -2.37 61.69 17.93
CA MET A 1 -3.07 60.62 18.62
C MET A 1 -3.16 59.30 17.81
N HIS A 2 -2.77 59.26 16.54
CA HIS A 2 -2.79 57.99 15.74
C HIS A 2 -1.53 57.14 15.83
N MET A 3 -0.37 57.72 16.16
CA MET A 3 0.91 57.01 16.24
C MET A 3 1.06 56.14 17.50
N MET A 4 0.36 56.44 18.56
CA MET A 4 0.41 55.68 19.84
C MET A 4 -0.46 54.43 19.85
N ARG A 5 -1.46 54.32 18.93
CA ARG A 5 -2.32 53.14 18.79
C ARG A 5 -1.72 52.04 17.94
N VAL A 6 -0.77 52.35 17.05
CA VAL A 6 -0.11 51.38 16.20
C VAL A 6 0.98 50.59 16.94
N LEU A 7 1.65 51.24 17.92
CA LEU A 7 2.70 50.57 18.71
C LEU A 7 2.12 49.55 19.75
N THR A 8 0.89 49.76 20.23
CA THR A 8 0.26 48.82 21.17
C THR A 8 -0.30 47.55 20.47
N THR A 9 -0.67 47.64 19.20
CA THR A 9 -1.16 46.48 18.45
C THR A 9 -0.02 45.57 17.97
N LEU A 10 1.18 46.11 17.75
CA LEU A 10 2.37 45.28 17.38
C LEU A 10 2.91 44.47 18.55
N ALA A 11 2.79 44.96 19.78
CA ALA A 11 3.27 44.24 20.96
C ALA A 11 2.40 43.03 21.35
N ILE A 12 1.11 43.03 21.01
CA ILE A 12 0.18 41.94 21.32
C ILE A 12 0.31 40.79 20.32
N VAL A 13 0.64 41.07 19.07
CA VAL A 13 0.83 40.01 18.05
C VAL A 13 2.13 39.24 18.28
N ALA A 14 3.18 39.87 18.80
CA ALA A 14 4.45 39.19 19.11
C ALA A 14 4.37 38.27 20.34
N ALA A 15 3.43 38.46 21.26
CA ALA A 15 3.26 37.64 22.47
C ALA A 15 2.44 36.37 22.22
N LEU A 16 1.66 36.29 21.11
CA LEU A 16 0.82 35.14 20.78
C LEU A 16 1.53 34.09 19.95
N THR A 17 2.69 34.37 19.37
CA THR A 17 3.45 33.42 18.55
C THR A 17 4.41 32.52 19.33
N VAL A 18 4.61 32.78 20.63
CA VAL A 18 5.56 32.00 21.47
C VAL A 18 4.87 30.82 22.20
N LEU A 19 3.55 30.70 22.16
CA LEU A 19 2.83 29.64 22.89
C LEU A 19 2.44 28.41 22.03
N PHE A 20 2.76 28.40 20.74
CA PHE A 20 2.48 27.25 19.87
C PHE A 20 3.71 26.40 19.52
N GLY A 21 4.83 26.64 20.13
CA GLY A 21 6.02 25.85 19.94
C GLY A 21 6.33 25.00 21.16
N LEU A 22 6.07 23.71 21.10
CA LEU A 22 6.63 22.61 21.90
C LEU A 22 5.58 21.64 22.44
N THR A 23 4.85 21.00 21.54
CA THR A 23 4.49 19.62 21.77
C THR A 23 4.97 18.80 20.57
N ALA A 24 6.26 18.60 20.47
CA ALA A 24 6.80 17.43 19.77
C ALA A 24 6.30 16.23 20.60
N GLN A 25 5.12 15.73 20.26
CA GLN A 25 4.72 14.40 20.66
C GLN A 25 5.71 13.47 20.00
N THR A 26 6.74 13.06 20.74
CA THR A 26 7.50 11.87 20.41
C THR A 26 6.47 10.74 20.34
N ALA A 27 6.09 10.36 19.12
CA ALA A 27 5.44 9.09 18.88
C ALA A 27 6.46 8.03 19.32
N HIS A 28 6.45 7.70 20.62
CA HIS A 28 7.06 6.48 21.09
C HIS A 28 6.31 5.38 20.35
N ALA A 29 7.02 4.69 19.46
CA ALA A 29 6.65 3.36 19.07
C ALA A 29 6.59 2.54 20.36
N GLN A 30 5.42 2.52 20.99
CA GLN A 30 5.14 1.64 22.10
C GLN A 30 5.26 0.23 21.53
N SER A 31 6.37 -0.44 21.81
CA SER A 31 6.39 -1.88 21.81
C SER A 31 5.37 -2.28 22.89
N THR A 32 4.13 -2.48 22.48
CA THR A 32 3.06 -2.86 23.40
C THR A 32 3.35 -4.27 23.89
N ALA A 33 4.06 -4.35 25.01
CA ALA A 33 4.16 -5.61 25.74
C ALA A 33 2.72 -6.05 26.04
N LEU A 34 2.39 -7.29 25.73
CA LEU A 34 1.08 -7.86 26.00
C LEU A 34 0.82 -7.86 27.52
N THR A 35 -0.41 -7.54 27.91
CA THR A 35 -0.85 -7.72 29.29
C THR A 35 -0.95 -9.19 29.64
N SER A 36 -0.94 -9.52 30.92
CA SER A 36 -1.11 -10.93 31.38
C SER A 36 -2.42 -11.54 30.89
N GLU A 37 -3.48 -10.75 30.82
CA GLU A 37 -4.79 -11.18 30.31
C GLU A 37 -4.73 -11.50 28.80
N GLN A 38 -4.07 -10.67 28.01
CA GLN A 38 -3.87 -10.90 26.57
C GLN A 38 -3.02 -12.16 26.31
N ILE A 39 -1.98 -12.37 27.11
CA ILE A 39 -1.15 -13.57 27.04
C ILE A 39 -2.00 -14.82 27.32
N GLU A 40 -2.79 -14.80 28.37
CA GLU A 40 -3.65 -15.94 28.72
C GLU A 40 -4.73 -16.19 27.67
N HIS A 41 -5.29 -15.14 27.10
CA HIS A 41 -6.24 -15.25 26.00
C HIS A 41 -5.61 -15.89 24.75
N ILE A 42 -4.35 -15.53 24.41
CA ILE A 42 -3.63 -16.17 23.30
C ILE A 42 -3.39 -17.65 23.59
N ARG A 43 -2.93 -17.98 24.79
CA ARG A 43 -2.65 -19.37 25.19
C ARG A 43 -3.87 -20.26 25.15
N SER A 44 -4.97 -19.81 25.76
CA SER A 44 -6.22 -20.57 25.80
C SER A 44 -6.88 -20.79 24.45
N ASN A 45 -6.65 -19.89 23.49
CA ASN A 45 -7.21 -19.96 22.14
C ASN A 45 -6.19 -20.36 21.06
N CYS A 46 -4.97 -20.74 21.44
CA CYS A 46 -3.85 -20.99 20.54
C CYS A 46 -4.21 -21.91 19.37
N THR A 47 -4.84 -23.05 19.63
CA THR A 47 -5.23 -24.03 18.61
C THR A 47 -6.25 -23.44 17.61
N SER A 48 -7.26 -22.74 18.11
CA SER A 48 -8.30 -22.10 17.28
C SER A 48 -7.70 -20.99 16.40
N ILE A 49 -6.85 -20.14 16.98
CA ILE A 49 -6.18 -19.06 16.25
C ILE A 49 -5.30 -19.66 15.15
N LYS A 50 -4.48 -20.66 15.43
CA LYS A 50 -3.63 -21.31 14.43
C LYS A 50 -4.44 -21.97 13.30
N SER A 51 -5.57 -22.61 13.65
CA SER A 51 -6.48 -23.16 12.64
C SER A 51 -7.00 -22.08 11.69
N THR A 52 -7.45 -20.93 12.24
CA THR A 52 -7.94 -19.79 11.46
C THR A 52 -6.84 -19.21 10.57
N LEU A 53 -5.61 -19.04 11.11
CA LEU A 53 -4.47 -18.54 10.33
C LEU A 53 -4.08 -19.49 9.19
N ASN A 54 -4.14 -20.81 9.40
CA ASN A 54 -3.90 -21.80 8.34
C ASN A 54 -4.96 -21.72 7.23
N GLN A 55 -6.23 -21.56 7.58
CA GLN A 55 -7.32 -21.37 6.60
C GLN A 55 -7.12 -20.06 5.80
N LEU A 56 -6.77 -18.96 6.50
CA LEU A 56 -6.45 -17.68 5.86
C LEU A 56 -5.28 -17.83 4.89
N HIS A 57 -4.18 -18.43 5.33
CA HIS A 57 -2.99 -18.66 4.51
C HIS A 57 -3.30 -19.46 3.23
N ALA A 58 -4.09 -20.53 3.35
CA ALA A 58 -4.50 -21.33 2.20
C ALA A 58 -5.42 -20.54 1.24
N SER A 59 -6.36 -19.75 1.76
CA SER A 59 -7.26 -18.90 0.98
C SER A 59 -6.48 -17.80 0.25
N ASP A 60 -5.57 -17.13 0.92
CA ASP A 60 -4.78 -16.04 0.36
C ASP A 60 -3.83 -16.53 -0.74
N ALA A 61 -3.26 -17.74 -0.59
CA ALA A 61 -2.43 -18.33 -1.63
C ALA A 61 -3.18 -18.52 -2.96
N LEU A 62 -4.43 -18.98 -2.91
CA LEU A 62 -5.29 -19.09 -4.10
C LEU A 62 -5.63 -17.72 -4.70
N LEU A 63 -5.97 -16.73 -3.86
CA LEU A 63 -6.27 -15.37 -4.32
C LEU A 63 -5.06 -14.72 -4.97
N ARG A 64 -3.85 -14.94 -4.45
CA ARG A 64 -2.61 -14.45 -5.04
C ARG A 64 -2.39 -15.00 -6.44
N VAL A 65 -2.50 -16.32 -6.60
CA VAL A 65 -2.28 -16.96 -7.91
C VAL A 65 -3.25 -16.36 -8.93
N ASN A 66 -4.54 -16.32 -8.60
CA ASN A 66 -5.57 -15.83 -9.52
C ASN A 66 -5.41 -14.35 -9.85
N ARG A 67 -5.27 -13.48 -8.84
CA ARG A 67 -5.14 -12.03 -9.03
C ARG A 67 -3.78 -11.65 -9.62
N GLY A 68 -2.71 -12.28 -9.16
CA GLY A 68 -1.37 -12.07 -9.71
C GLY A 68 -1.31 -12.38 -11.19
N GLN A 69 -1.92 -13.47 -11.65
CA GLN A 69 -2.01 -13.82 -13.07
C GLN A 69 -2.81 -12.78 -13.88
N VAL A 70 -3.87 -12.22 -13.31
CA VAL A 70 -4.63 -11.12 -13.96
C VAL A 70 -3.73 -9.90 -14.14
N TYR A 71 -3.07 -9.44 -13.07
CA TYR A 71 -2.20 -8.27 -13.13
C TYR A 71 -1.00 -8.47 -14.09
N GLU A 72 -0.39 -9.65 -14.09
CA GLU A 72 0.64 -10.03 -15.08
C GLU A 72 0.11 -9.97 -16.52
N SER A 73 -1.10 -10.49 -16.73
CA SER A 73 -1.72 -10.53 -18.05
C SER A 73 -2.07 -9.13 -18.55
N MET A 74 -2.47 -8.21 -17.66
CA MET A 74 -2.69 -6.81 -18.03
C MET A 74 -1.43 -6.17 -18.62
N ALA A 75 -0.27 -6.37 -18.00
CA ALA A 75 0.99 -5.87 -18.54
C ALA A 75 1.37 -6.60 -19.83
N SER A 76 1.51 -7.94 -19.79
CA SER A 76 2.17 -8.73 -20.83
C SER A 76 1.29 -9.02 -22.04
N LYS A 77 -0.03 -9.11 -21.87
CA LYS A 77 -0.95 -9.47 -22.96
C LYS A 77 -1.78 -8.30 -23.49
N LEU A 78 -1.88 -7.20 -22.72
CA LEU A 78 -2.64 -6.03 -23.13
C LEU A 78 -1.76 -4.83 -23.38
N MET A 79 -1.10 -4.28 -22.31
CA MET A 79 -0.39 -3.01 -22.41
C MET A 79 0.82 -3.08 -23.34
N ASP A 80 1.71 -4.05 -23.14
CA ASP A 80 2.93 -4.17 -23.97
C ASP A 80 2.65 -4.44 -25.44
N PRO A 81 1.78 -5.39 -25.83
CA PRO A 81 1.49 -5.63 -27.23
C PRO A 81 0.83 -4.42 -27.90
N PHE A 82 -0.04 -3.69 -27.19
CA PHE A 82 -0.66 -2.49 -27.73
C PHE A 82 0.38 -1.39 -27.96
N ASN A 83 1.22 -1.08 -26.96
CA ASN A 83 2.28 -0.09 -27.09
C ASN A 83 3.29 -0.46 -28.21
N SER A 84 3.62 -1.73 -28.34
CA SER A 84 4.49 -2.20 -29.40
C SER A 84 3.88 -1.99 -30.79
N ARG A 85 2.56 -2.24 -30.93
CA ARG A 85 1.85 -1.98 -32.20
C ARG A 85 1.84 -0.50 -32.55
N LEU A 86 1.60 0.38 -31.58
CA LEU A 86 1.67 1.82 -31.80
C LEU A 86 3.05 2.23 -32.30
N SER A 87 4.10 1.82 -31.62
CA SER A 87 5.50 2.12 -31.97
C SER A 87 5.89 1.58 -33.35
N ASN A 88 5.52 0.33 -33.67
CA ASN A 88 5.82 -0.29 -34.96
C ASN A 88 5.13 0.41 -36.14
N ASN A 89 3.97 1.00 -35.91
CA ASN A 89 3.24 1.78 -36.89
C ASN A 89 3.58 3.29 -36.85
N ARG A 90 4.64 3.68 -36.11
CA ARG A 90 5.08 5.09 -35.94
C ARG A 90 4.01 6.01 -35.36
N LEU A 91 3.11 5.44 -34.56
CA LEU A 91 2.09 6.19 -33.81
C LEU A 91 2.61 6.60 -32.43
N ASP A 92 2.07 7.66 -31.85
CA ASP A 92 2.51 8.15 -30.56
C ASP A 92 2.10 7.21 -29.40
N ALA A 93 3.05 6.47 -28.89
CA ALA A 93 2.87 5.55 -27.76
C ALA A 93 3.38 6.13 -26.42
N ARG A 94 3.80 7.41 -26.34
CA ARG A 94 4.50 7.95 -25.15
C ARG A 94 3.64 7.88 -23.89
N ALA A 95 2.39 8.34 -23.96
CA ALA A 95 1.49 8.34 -22.79
C ALA A 95 1.20 6.91 -22.30
N THR A 96 0.79 6.02 -23.20
CA THR A 96 0.48 4.63 -22.86
C THR A 96 1.71 3.88 -22.34
N SER A 97 2.89 4.12 -22.89
CA SER A 97 4.15 3.50 -22.44
C SER A 97 4.57 4.01 -21.07
N ALA A 98 4.39 5.30 -20.76
CA ALA A 98 4.70 5.87 -19.45
C ALA A 98 3.82 5.24 -18.35
N VAL A 99 2.52 5.10 -18.60
CA VAL A 99 1.60 4.42 -17.66
C VAL A 99 1.98 2.95 -17.50
N THR A 100 2.32 2.25 -18.59
CA THR A 100 2.76 0.84 -18.53
C THR A 100 4.01 0.68 -17.66
N ALA A 101 4.98 1.59 -17.76
CA ALA A 101 6.18 1.57 -16.93
C ALA A 101 5.83 1.74 -15.43
N SER A 102 4.94 2.68 -15.10
CA SER A 102 4.44 2.88 -13.73
C SER A 102 3.68 1.67 -13.21
N TYR A 103 2.81 1.07 -14.03
CA TYR A 103 2.10 -0.16 -13.73
C TYR A 103 3.05 -1.32 -13.40
N ARG A 104 4.09 -1.53 -14.20
CA ARG A 104 5.10 -2.58 -13.97
C ARG A 104 5.87 -2.37 -12.67
N THR A 105 6.18 -1.12 -12.33
CA THR A 105 6.79 -0.80 -11.04
C THR A 105 5.88 -1.17 -9.89
N ALA A 106 4.60 -0.79 -9.94
CA ALA A 106 3.62 -1.14 -8.92
C ALA A 106 3.40 -2.67 -8.82
N LEU A 107 3.42 -3.38 -9.96
CA LEU A 107 3.34 -4.84 -9.99
C LEU A 107 4.55 -5.50 -9.32
N GLY A 108 5.74 -4.93 -9.48
CA GLY A 108 6.95 -5.35 -8.77
C GLY A 108 6.82 -5.19 -7.25
N SER A 109 6.29 -4.04 -6.80
CA SER A 109 6.02 -3.78 -5.37
C SER A 109 5.01 -4.78 -4.82
N PHE A 110 3.88 -4.97 -5.51
CA PHE A 110 2.85 -5.95 -5.13
C PHE A 110 3.42 -7.36 -4.92
N ARG A 111 4.28 -7.84 -5.83
CA ARG A 111 4.90 -9.18 -5.70
C ARG A 111 5.77 -9.28 -4.46
N LYS A 112 6.60 -8.26 -4.23
CA LYS A 112 7.52 -8.20 -3.09
C LYS A 112 6.75 -8.12 -1.77
N ASP A 113 5.82 -7.18 -1.65
CA ASP A 113 5.09 -6.94 -0.41
C ASP A 113 4.17 -8.11 -0.07
N TYR A 114 3.61 -8.79 -1.10
CA TYR A 114 2.87 -10.02 -0.90
C TYR A 114 3.76 -11.16 -0.37
N GLN A 115 4.97 -11.32 -0.91
CA GLN A 115 5.93 -12.32 -0.43
C GLN A 115 6.31 -12.05 1.03
N GLU A 116 6.58 -10.79 1.39
CA GLU A 116 6.89 -10.40 2.77
C GLU A 116 5.72 -10.70 3.73
N TYR A 117 4.48 -10.46 3.29
CA TYR A 117 3.27 -10.81 4.04
C TYR A 117 3.18 -12.31 4.27
N GLU A 118 3.31 -13.11 3.21
CA GLU A 118 3.21 -14.57 3.26
C GLU A 118 4.28 -15.20 4.16
N GLU A 119 5.52 -14.70 4.10
CA GLU A 119 6.61 -15.14 4.97
C GLU A 119 6.32 -14.86 6.45
N LYS A 120 5.75 -13.70 6.78
CA LYS A 120 5.38 -13.36 8.16
C LYS A 120 4.19 -14.19 8.65
N LEU A 121 3.17 -14.38 7.83
CA LEU A 121 2.03 -15.22 8.17
C LEU A 121 2.44 -16.68 8.41
N SER A 122 3.24 -17.24 7.50
CA SER A 122 3.81 -18.58 7.65
C SER A 122 4.69 -18.72 8.90
N SER A 123 5.45 -17.67 9.22
CA SER A 123 6.27 -17.65 10.44
C SER A 123 5.40 -17.65 11.70
N ALA A 124 4.33 -16.83 11.74
CA ALA A 124 3.40 -16.79 12.85
C ALA A 124 2.76 -18.18 13.10
N ILE A 125 2.33 -18.87 12.03
CA ILE A 125 1.74 -20.21 12.14
C ILE A 125 2.70 -21.23 12.79
N ARG A 126 4.01 -21.10 12.59
CA ARG A 126 5.03 -22.00 13.15
C ARG A 126 5.37 -21.71 14.62
N ILE A 127 5.17 -20.47 15.10
CA ILE A 127 5.49 -20.11 16.49
C ILE A 127 4.56 -20.87 17.46
N ASP A 128 5.12 -21.32 18.56
CA ASP A 128 4.36 -21.90 19.68
C ASP A 128 3.68 -20.81 20.50
N CYS A 129 2.40 -20.54 20.20
CA CYS A 129 1.64 -19.48 20.85
C CYS A 129 1.33 -19.75 22.33
N ILE A 130 1.56 -20.98 22.83
CA ILE A 130 1.45 -21.30 24.27
C ILE A 130 2.71 -20.84 25.00
N ASN A 131 3.88 -21.22 24.47
CA ASN A 131 5.16 -20.94 25.12
C ASN A 131 5.71 -19.55 24.72
N GLU A 132 5.39 -19.06 23.52
CA GLU A 132 5.92 -17.82 22.95
C GLU A 132 4.81 -16.84 22.51
N PRO A 133 3.83 -16.49 23.38
CA PRO A 133 2.67 -15.68 22.99
C PRO A 133 3.04 -14.27 22.51
N GLN A 134 4.11 -13.67 23.07
CA GLN A 134 4.59 -12.35 22.67
C GLN A 134 5.17 -12.36 21.25
N SER A 135 6.04 -13.35 20.95
CA SER A 135 6.63 -13.54 19.61
C SER A 135 5.56 -13.84 18.58
N PHE A 136 4.59 -14.69 18.93
CA PHE A 136 3.44 -15.00 18.10
C PHE A 136 2.65 -13.75 17.72
N TYR A 137 2.25 -12.96 18.73
CA TYR A 137 1.49 -11.73 18.51
C TYR A 137 2.26 -10.73 17.66
N SER A 138 3.53 -10.45 18.00
CA SER A 138 4.34 -9.49 17.27
C SER A 138 4.55 -9.87 15.80
N THR A 139 4.64 -11.17 15.50
CA THR A 139 4.78 -11.68 14.13
C THR A 139 3.47 -11.53 13.35
N ILE A 140 2.31 -11.72 13.99
CA ILE A 140 1.00 -11.43 13.38
C ILE A 140 0.86 -9.94 13.07
N GLU A 141 1.27 -9.05 14.00
CA GLU A 141 1.23 -7.61 13.73
C GLU A 141 2.12 -7.21 12.55
N GLN A 142 3.30 -7.82 12.39
CA GLN A 142 4.13 -7.61 11.21
C GLN A 142 3.44 -8.10 9.93
N ALA A 143 2.77 -9.26 9.97
CA ALA A 143 1.99 -9.74 8.82
C ALA A 143 0.86 -8.77 8.46
N ARG A 144 0.14 -8.19 9.43
CA ARG A 144 -0.90 -7.18 9.21
C ARG A 144 -0.36 -5.91 8.54
N VAL A 145 0.81 -5.44 9.00
CA VAL A 145 1.46 -4.27 8.39
C VAL A 145 1.84 -4.54 6.93
N ASN A 146 2.37 -5.74 6.63
CA ASN A 146 2.70 -6.12 5.27
C ASN A 146 1.43 -6.31 4.41
N LEU A 147 0.36 -6.87 4.96
CA LEU A 147 -0.93 -6.97 4.26
C LEU A 147 -1.48 -5.59 3.88
N ALA A 148 -1.33 -4.58 4.73
CA ALA A 148 -1.73 -3.21 4.41
C ALA A 148 -0.98 -2.67 3.18
N LYS A 149 0.34 -2.93 3.06
CA LYS A 149 1.12 -2.56 1.86
C LYS A 149 0.59 -3.25 0.60
N VAL A 150 0.24 -4.55 0.68
CA VAL A 150 -0.37 -5.28 -0.43
C VAL A 150 -1.68 -4.63 -0.88
N HIS A 151 -2.52 -4.18 0.05
CA HIS A 151 -3.76 -3.45 -0.27
C HIS A 151 -3.48 -2.12 -0.99
N ASP A 152 -2.47 -1.37 -0.53
CA ASP A 152 -2.05 -0.12 -1.17
C ASP A 152 -1.54 -0.36 -2.60
N ASP A 153 -0.77 -1.42 -2.81
CA ASP A 153 -0.26 -1.79 -4.13
C ASP A 153 -1.37 -2.23 -5.08
N VAL A 154 -2.36 -3.00 -4.60
CA VAL A 154 -3.56 -3.35 -5.38
C VAL A 154 -4.31 -2.08 -5.81
N THR A 155 -4.46 -1.12 -4.91
CA THR A 155 -5.09 0.17 -5.20
C THR A 155 -4.32 0.95 -6.28
N LYS A 156 -2.98 0.97 -6.21
CA LYS A 156 -2.12 1.59 -7.24
C LYS A 156 -2.26 0.88 -8.59
N LEU A 157 -2.27 -0.45 -8.61
CA LEU A 157 -2.45 -1.23 -9.84
C LEU A 157 -3.77 -0.89 -10.52
N HIS A 158 -4.88 -0.83 -9.77
CA HIS A 158 -6.18 -0.45 -10.32
C HIS A 158 -6.18 0.97 -10.88
N ARG A 159 -5.57 1.92 -10.18
CA ARG A 159 -5.43 3.30 -10.68
C ARG A 159 -4.67 3.35 -12.01
N TYR A 160 -3.55 2.64 -12.12
CA TYR A 160 -2.81 2.61 -13.38
C TYR A 160 -3.54 1.88 -14.52
N ILE A 161 -4.43 0.94 -14.22
CA ILE A 161 -5.33 0.37 -15.24
C ILE A 161 -6.29 1.44 -15.76
N ASP A 162 -6.86 2.25 -14.87
CA ASP A 162 -7.75 3.36 -15.25
C ASP A 162 -7.00 4.44 -16.02
N ASP A 163 -5.80 4.83 -15.58
CA ASP A 163 -4.92 5.76 -16.27
C ASP A 163 -4.57 5.26 -17.68
N TYR A 164 -4.29 3.97 -17.82
CA TYR A 164 -4.01 3.35 -19.11
C TYR A 164 -5.21 3.40 -20.05
N ARG A 165 -6.39 3.09 -19.52
CA ARG A 165 -7.65 3.18 -20.28
C ARG A 165 -7.88 4.60 -20.78
N SER A 166 -7.64 5.60 -19.92
CA SER A 166 -7.74 7.03 -20.31
C SER A 166 -6.74 7.38 -21.41
N ALA A 167 -5.47 6.99 -21.25
CA ALA A 167 -4.43 7.25 -22.24
C ALA A 167 -4.72 6.61 -23.63
N VAL A 168 -5.33 5.41 -23.63
CA VAL A 168 -5.82 4.78 -24.88
C VAL A 168 -7.00 5.55 -25.47
N GLY A 169 -7.94 6.01 -24.65
CA GLY A 169 -9.06 6.84 -25.10
C GLY A 169 -8.59 8.14 -25.77
N ASP A 170 -7.66 8.84 -25.12
CA ASP A 170 -7.07 10.08 -25.66
C ASP A 170 -6.30 9.83 -26.97
N PHE A 171 -5.58 8.71 -27.05
CA PHE A 171 -4.92 8.29 -28.28
C PHE A 171 -5.94 8.09 -29.42
N LEU A 172 -7.03 7.37 -29.19
CA LEU A 172 -8.06 7.11 -30.20
C LEU A 172 -8.71 8.41 -30.72
N LEU A 173 -9.09 9.31 -29.82
CA LEU A 173 -9.67 10.60 -30.17
C LEU A 173 -8.70 11.47 -31.02
N ASN A 174 -7.42 11.43 -30.68
CA ASN A 174 -6.41 12.15 -31.46
C ASN A 174 -6.15 11.50 -32.84
N TYR A 175 -6.18 10.18 -32.90
CA TYR A 175 -5.99 9.44 -34.14
C TYR A 175 -7.11 9.68 -35.14
N GLU A 176 -8.37 9.64 -34.69
CA GLU A 176 -9.55 9.94 -35.53
C GLU A 176 -9.46 11.36 -36.13
N ARG A 177 -9.09 12.35 -35.30
CA ARG A 177 -8.99 13.75 -35.72
C ARG A 177 -7.94 14.02 -36.82
N VAL A 178 -6.88 13.19 -36.87
CA VAL A 178 -5.78 13.38 -37.85
C VAL A 178 -6.03 12.56 -39.11
N SER A 179 -6.94 11.55 -39.06
CA SER A 179 -7.26 10.68 -40.18
C SER A 179 -8.40 11.22 -41.06
N GLU A 180 -9.15 12.29 -40.61
CA GLU A 180 -10.11 13.04 -41.38
C GLU A 180 -9.41 14.17 -42.20
#